data_6caa1cc5f8b58be5887c75c4430b38a1
#
_entry.id   6caa1cc5f8b58be5887c75c4430b38a1
#
_cell.length_a   1.000
_cell.length_b   1.000
_cell.length_c   1.000
_cell.angle_alpha   90.00
_cell.angle_beta   90.00
_cell.angle_gamma   90.00
#
_symmetry.space_group_name_H-M   'P 1'
#
loop_
_entity.id
_entity.type
_entity.pdbx_description
1 polymer ?
#
loop_
_entity_poly.entity_id
_entity_poly.type
_entity_poly.pdbx_seq_one_letter_code
_entity_poly.pdbx_strand_id
1 'polypeptide(L)'
;TNDNTTKFLTLRAGLVCVGAANNTTYRFSIPDPITSTRVIDNGGTSFAQFDEPISIHEGTLLQRVYRVDTSTDQRYIIDSPNIDSSTLRAFVKGPNDTGLGRRYSMIDNILNIDKNSEIFLAQEVQDEKYEILFGDGLFGRKLENNSIITAKYIVTDGETGNGASSFSFQGQFTNSDGTFFTPSDTISVSTITNASDGSEVEDVSSIKYFAPRLYS
;
A
#
# COMPACT_ATOMS: atom_id res chain seq x y z
N THR A 1 -17.96 -19.54 20.71
CA THR A 1 -19.09 -18.60 20.74
C THR A 1 -19.34 -18.14 19.33
N ASN A 2 -20.42 -18.67 18.70
CA ASN A 2 -20.89 -18.21 17.41
C ASN A 2 -21.32 -16.74 17.56
N ASP A 3 -20.40 -15.83 17.29
CA ASP A 3 -20.76 -14.41 17.18
C ASP A 3 -21.46 -14.22 15.83
N ASN A 4 -22.78 -14.29 15.88
CA ASN A 4 -23.65 -14.13 14.71
C ASN A 4 -23.71 -12.66 14.24
N THR A 5 -22.94 -11.76 14.87
CA THR A 5 -22.93 -10.32 14.58
C THR A 5 -21.83 -9.95 13.58
N THR A 6 -20.75 -10.73 13.48
CA THR A 6 -19.67 -10.46 12.52
C THR A 6 -20.13 -10.72 11.10
N LYS A 7 -20.24 -9.66 10.31
CA LYS A 7 -20.70 -9.74 8.92
C LYS A 7 -19.55 -9.97 7.94
N PHE A 8 -18.35 -9.53 8.27
CA PHE A 8 -17.14 -9.65 7.46
C PHE A 8 -15.90 -9.53 8.35
N LEU A 9 -14.78 -10.03 7.85
CA LEU A 9 -13.45 -9.80 8.41
C LEU A 9 -12.64 -8.92 7.48
N THR A 10 -11.84 -8.03 8.05
CA THR A 10 -10.90 -7.23 7.30
C THR A 10 -9.48 -7.64 7.64
N LEU A 11 -8.72 -8.14 6.66
CA LEU A 11 -7.28 -8.29 6.75
C LEU A 11 -6.65 -6.90 6.73
N ARG A 12 -5.90 -6.56 7.76
CA ARG A 12 -5.31 -5.23 7.91
C ARG A 12 -4.14 -5.03 6.96
N ALA A 13 -3.98 -3.78 6.51
CA ALA A 13 -2.76 -3.36 5.81
C ALA A 13 -1.52 -3.56 6.70
N GLY A 14 -0.40 -3.87 6.09
CA GLY A 14 0.87 -4.18 6.73
C GLY A 14 1.26 -5.64 6.57
N LEU A 15 2.02 -6.17 7.51
CA LEU A 15 2.54 -7.53 7.47
C LEU A 15 1.41 -8.56 7.38
N VAL A 16 1.49 -9.45 6.38
CA VAL A 16 0.55 -10.55 6.15
C VAL A 16 1.24 -11.89 6.32
N CYS A 17 2.40 -12.06 5.72
CA CYS A 17 3.16 -13.31 5.77
C CYS A 17 4.65 -13.06 5.97
N VAL A 18 5.33 -14.09 6.42
CA VAL A 18 6.78 -14.23 6.28
C VAL A 18 7.06 -15.41 5.37
N GLY A 19 8.03 -15.24 4.47
CA GLY A 19 8.44 -16.27 3.53
C GLY A 19 9.94 -16.47 3.56
N ALA A 20 10.42 -17.61 3.11
CA ALA A 20 11.85 -17.92 3.08
C ALA A 20 12.34 -18.09 1.64
N ALA A 21 13.47 -17.44 1.33
CA ALA A 21 14.25 -17.64 0.12
C ALA A 21 15.73 -17.65 0.48
N ASN A 22 16.52 -18.50 -0.15
CA ASN A 22 17.98 -18.56 0.03
C ASN A 22 18.45 -18.56 1.50
N ASN A 23 17.75 -19.28 2.36
CA ASN A 23 18.03 -19.39 3.80
C ASN A 23 17.82 -18.08 4.61
N THR A 24 17.16 -17.09 4.01
CA THR A 24 16.79 -15.81 4.62
C THR A 24 15.29 -15.67 4.68
N THR A 25 14.79 -15.05 5.75
CA THR A 25 13.34 -14.80 5.93
C THR A 25 13.02 -13.38 5.53
N TYR A 26 12.02 -13.22 4.67
CA TYR A 26 11.50 -11.96 4.17
C TYR A 26 10.10 -11.71 4.68
N ARG A 27 9.74 -10.43 4.81
CA ARG A 27 8.41 -9.97 5.20
C ARG A 27 7.61 -9.67 3.95
N PHE A 28 6.32 -10.03 3.97
CA PHE A 28 5.40 -9.73 2.88
C PHE A 28 4.20 -8.98 3.42
N SER A 29 3.93 -7.84 2.84
CA SER A 29 2.94 -6.87 3.30
C SER A 29 1.93 -6.53 2.21
N ILE A 30 0.78 -5.97 2.61
CA ILE A 30 -0.21 -5.36 1.71
C ILE A 30 -0.35 -3.87 2.02
N PRO A 31 -0.47 -3.01 0.99
CA PRO A 31 -0.59 -1.56 1.20
C PRO A 31 -1.98 -1.14 1.68
N ASP A 32 -3.01 -1.89 1.29
CA ASP A 32 -4.41 -1.59 1.57
C ASP A 32 -5.07 -2.73 2.37
N PRO A 33 -6.04 -2.46 3.27
CA PRO A 33 -6.81 -3.50 3.93
C PRO A 33 -7.74 -4.20 2.94
N ILE A 34 -7.96 -5.50 3.14
CA ILE A 34 -8.81 -6.33 2.29
C ILE A 34 -9.94 -6.92 3.13
N THR A 35 -11.17 -6.73 2.68
CA THR A 35 -12.36 -7.23 3.39
C THR A 35 -12.86 -8.51 2.74
N SER A 36 -13.10 -9.53 3.57
CA SER A 36 -13.67 -10.82 3.14
C SER A 36 -15.18 -10.74 2.96
N THR A 37 -15.72 -11.69 2.22
CA THR A 37 -17.15 -12.01 2.26
C THR A 37 -17.43 -13.02 3.38
N ARG A 38 -18.67 -13.03 3.90
CA ARG A 38 -19.15 -14.05 4.82
C ARG A 38 -19.76 -15.19 4.03
N VAL A 39 -19.29 -16.38 4.27
CA VAL A 39 -19.86 -17.61 3.69
C VAL A 39 -20.46 -18.45 4.80
N ILE A 40 -21.62 -19.03 4.55
CA ILE A 40 -22.29 -19.98 5.45
C ILE A 40 -22.39 -21.32 4.70
N ASP A 41 -21.81 -22.35 5.27
CA ASP A 41 -21.93 -23.71 4.72
C ASP A 41 -23.30 -24.34 4.99
N ASN A 42 -23.55 -25.52 4.40
CA ASN A 42 -24.81 -26.26 4.57
C ASN A 42 -25.03 -26.78 6.01
N GLY A 43 -23.99 -26.78 6.84
CA GLY A 43 -24.05 -27.15 8.26
C GLY A 43 -24.32 -25.96 9.18
N GLY A 44 -24.46 -24.73 8.62
CA GLY A 44 -24.68 -23.49 9.38
C GLY A 44 -23.40 -22.90 9.98
N THR A 45 -22.23 -23.41 9.62
CA THR A 45 -20.94 -22.86 10.03
C THR A 45 -20.62 -21.61 9.18
N SER A 46 -20.24 -20.53 9.86
CA SER A 46 -19.84 -19.29 9.18
C SER A 46 -18.32 -19.22 9.11
N PHE A 47 -17.80 -18.84 7.94
CA PHE A 47 -16.39 -18.56 7.73
C PHE A 47 -16.21 -17.32 6.85
N ALA A 48 -15.04 -16.71 6.92
CA ALA A 48 -14.64 -15.61 6.06
C ALA A 48 -13.92 -16.18 4.85
N GLN A 49 -14.27 -15.70 3.67
CA GLN A 49 -13.61 -16.06 2.41
C GLN A 49 -13.14 -14.79 1.72
N PHE A 50 -11.95 -14.83 1.16
CA PHE A 50 -11.44 -13.81 0.24
C PHE A 50 -11.68 -14.32 -1.18
N ASP A 51 -12.37 -13.52 -2.00
CA ASP A 51 -12.89 -13.97 -3.31
C ASP A 51 -11.79 -14.07 -4.36
N GLU A 52 -10.71 -13.29 -4.19
CA GLU A 52 -9.58 -13.24 -5.11
C GLU A 52 -8.27 -13.60 -4.41
N PRO A 53 -7.28 -14.10 -5.15
CA PRO A 53 -5.93 -14.23 -4.63
C PRO A 53 -5.41 -12.88 -4.11
N ILE A 54 -4.83 -12.88 -2.93
CA ILE A 54 -4.25 -11.66 -2.35
C ILE A 54 -2.81 -11.54 -2.84
N SER A 55 -2.55 -10.46 -3.59
CA SER A 55 -1.17 -10.07 -3.93
C SER A 55 -0.50 -9.45 -2.72
N ILE A 56 0.63 -10.02 -2.33
CA ILE A 56 1.46 -9.54 -1.23
C ILE A 56 2.79 -9.06 -1.80
N HIS A 57 3.31 -7.94 -1.28
CA HIS A 57 4.56 -7.34 -1.71
C HIS A 57 5.64 -7.65 -0.68
N GLU A 58 6.82 -8.04 -1.15
CA GLU A 58 7.99 -8.13 -0.27
C GLU A 58 8.29 -6.77 0.34
N GLY A 59 8.56 -6.73 1.64
CA GLY A 59 8.93 -5.53 2.35
C GLY A 59 8.06 -5.18 3.54
N THR A 60 8.32 -4.01 4.11
CA THR A 60 7.65 -3.50 5.31
C THR A 60 6.84 -2.25 4.99
N LEU A 61 5.55 -2.26 5.34
CA LEU A 61 4.69 -1.08 5.21
C LEU A 61 5.09 -0.02 6.23
N LEU A 62 5.50 1.14 5.73
CA LEU A 62 5.83 2.32 6.51
C LEU A 62 4.84 3.45 6.22
N GLN A 63 4.88 4.49 7.09
CA GLN A 63 4.13 5.71 6.85
C GLN A 63 4.96 6.95 7.19
N ARG A 64 4.72 8.02 6.42
CA ARG A 64 5.22 9.36 6.69
C ARG A 64 4.06 10.33 6.80
N VAL A 65 4.14 11.24 7.77
CA VAL A 65 3.10 12.23 8.01
C VAL A 65 3.68 13.62 7.81
N TYR A 66 2.94 14.48 7.09
CA TYR A 66 3.28 15.88 6.88
C TYR A 66 2.10 16.75 7.31
N ARG A 67 2.41 17.93 7.80
CA ARG A 67 1.44 19.00 8.02
C ARG A 67 1.62 20.06 6.94
N VAL A 68 0.52 20.41 6.27
CA VAL A 68 0.53 21.41 5.21
C VAL A 68 0.70 22.80 5.81
N ASP A 69 1.71 23.53 5.33
CA ASP A 69 1.93 24.95 5.60
C ASP A 69 1.92 25.70 4.27
N THR A 70 0.81 26.38 4.00
CA THR A 70 0.64 27.14 2.74
C THR A 70 1.35 28.51 2.74
N SER A 71 2.01 28.89 3.83
CA SER A 71 2.82 30.10 3.90
C SER A 71 4.22 29.94 3.31
N THR A 72 4.63 28.69 3.06
CA THR A 72 5.94 28.33 2.53
C THR A 72 5.81 27.50 1.26
N ASP A 73 6.85 27.45 0.44
CA ASP A 73 6.99 26.52 -0.68
C ASP A 73 7.44 25.16 -0.12
N GLN A 74 6.47 24.38 0.40
CA GLN A 74 6.73 23.14 1.09
C GLN A 74 6.80 21.96 0.11
N ARG A 75 7.83 21.13 0.27
CA ARG A 75 8.00 19.88 -0.47
C ARG A 75 7.70 18.69 0.42
N TYR A 76 7.01 17.69 -0.13
CA TYR A 76 6.63 16.46 0.60
C TYR A 76 7.50 15.30 0.13
N ILE A 77 8.73 15.24 0.65
CA ILE A 77 9.71 14.24 0.25
C ILE A 77 9.66 13.07 1.22
N ILE A 78 9.48 11.87 0.68
CA ILE A 78 9.62 10.62 1.43
C ILE A 78 11.11 10.28 1.44
N ASP A 79 11.72 10.48 2.59
CA ASP A 79 13.14 10.23 2.84
C ASP A 79 13.34 8.76 3.22
N SER A 80 13.13 7.87 2.26
CA SER A 80 13.32 6.43 2.39
C SER A 80 13.79 5.88 1.06
N PRO A 81 14.90 5.17 0.99
CA PRO A 81 15.32 4.46 -0.21
C PRO A 81 14.46 3.20 -0.41
N ASN A 82 14.55 2.60 -1.58
CA ASN A 82 13.96 1.30 -1.91
C ASN A 82 12.43 1.24 -1.72
N ILE A 83 11.74 2.32 -2.07
CA ILE A 83 10.27 2.36 -2.04
C ILE A 83 9.73 1.62 -3.26
N ASP A 84 8.84 0.64 -3.02
CA ASP A 84 7.97 0.14 -4.09
C ASP A 84 6.89 1.20 -4.39
N SER A 85 7.11 1.99 -5.44
CA SER A 85 6.23 3.10 -5.83
C SER A 85 4.82 2.64 -6.18
N SER A 86 4.62 1.39 -6.61
CA SER A 86 3.29 0.82 -6.89
C SER A 86 2.42 0.70 -5.64
N THR A 87 3.06 0.61 -4.48
CA THR A 87 2.41 0.50 -3.17
C THR A 87 2.13 1.85 -2.51
N LEU A 88 2.59 2.95 -3.09
CA LEU A 88 2.43 4.29 -2.52
C LEU A 88 0.96 4.70 -2.46
N ARG A 89 0.52 5.12 -1.28
CA ARG A 89 -0.83 5.60 -0.99
C ARG A 89 -0.75 6.93 -0.25
N ALA A 90 -1.55 7.90 -0.65
CA ALA A 90 -1.65 9.18 0.03
C ALA A 90 -3.07 9.39 0.57
N PHE A 91 -3.16 9.81 1.82
CA PHE A 91 -4.39 10.19 2.49
C PHE A 91 -4.26 11.63 2.98
N VAL A 92 -5.26 12.44 2.70
CA VAL A 92 -5.30 13.84 3.14
C VAL A 92 -6.48 14.06 4.06
N LYS A 93 -6.18 14.53 5.26
CA LYS A 93 -7.15 14.92 6.27
C LYS A 93 -7.17 16.44 6.35
N GLY A 94 -8.32 17.05 6.05
CA GLY A 94 -8.51 18.50 6.19
C GLY A 94 -8.38 18.96 7.65
N PRO A 95 -8.18 20.25 7.89
CA PRO A 95 -7.92 20.79 9.24
C PRO A 95 -9.09 20.56 10.21
N ASN A 96 -10.31 20.45 9.70
CA ASN A 96 -11.53 20.24 10.49
C ASN A 96 -12.12 18.84 10.35
N ASP A 97 -11.48 17.95 9.58
CA ASP A 97 -11.96 16.60 9.35
C ASP A 97 -11.72 15.73 10.58
N THR A 98 -12.64 14.80 10.83
CA THR A 98 -12.49 13.71 11.80
C THR A 98 -12.20 12.40 11.04
N GLY A 99 -11.37 11.51 11.59
CA GLY A 99 -11.07 10.22 10.97
C GLY A 99 -9.73 10.17 10.22
N LEU A 100 -9.59 9.20 9.30
CA LEU A 100 -8.32 8.86 8.64
C LEU A 100 -7.94 9.77 7.46
N GLY A 101 -8.85 10.66 7.03
CA GLY A 101 -8.67 11.44 5.82
C GLY A 101 -9.18 10.73 4.57
N ARG A 102 -9.19 11.46 3.45
CA ARG A 102 -9.61 10.94 2.13
C ARG A 102 -8.41 10.39 1.39
N ARG A 103 -8.63 9.27 0.71
CA ARG A 103 -7.63 8.70 -0.17
C ARG A 103 -7.53 9.53 -1.45
N TYR A 104 -6.33 9.92 -1.81
CA TYR A 104 -5.99 10.54 -3.08
C TYR A 104 -5.48 9.47 -4.05
N SER A 105 -5.82 9.60 -5.32
CA SER A 105 -5.41 8.68 -6.37
C SER A 105 -4.07 9.09 -6.96
N MET A 106 -3.14 8.15 -7.07
CA MET A 106 -1.91 8.37 -7.82
C MET A 106 -2.23 8.37 -9.31
N ILE A 107 -1.68 9.34 -10.03
CA ILE A 107 -1.85 9.48 -11.49
C ILE A 107 -0.49 9.56 -12.16
N ASP A 108 -0.44 9.11 -13.39
CA ASP A 108 0.70 9.18 -14.30
C ASP A 108 0.50 10.20 -15.43
N ASN A 109 -0.74 10.67 -15.63
CA ASN A 109 -1.07 11.68 -16.64
C ASN A 109 -2.14 12.64 -16.13
N ILE A 110 -2.24 13.81 -16.79
CA ILE A 110 -3.14 14.91 -16.39
C ILE A 110 -4.44 14.96 -17.20
N LEU A 111 -4.73 13.94 -18.00
CA LEU A 111 -5.95 13.93 -18.81
C LEU A 111 -7.18 13.70 -17.91
N ASN A 112 -8.24 14.49 -18.15
CA ASN A 112 -9.51 14.42 -17.41
C ASN A 112 -9.44 14.78 -15.92
N ILE A 113 -8.46 15.61 -15.51
CA ILE A 113 -8.33 16.11 -14.16
C ILE A 113 -8.94 17.51 -14.09
N ASP A 114 -9.78 17.73 -13.08
CA ASP A 114 -10.33 19.04 -12.76
C ASP A 114 -9.76 19.57 -11.41
N LYS A 115 -10.16 20.78 -11.06
CA LYS A 115 -9.72 21.47 -9.83
C LYS A 115 -10.14 20.80 -8.52
N ASN A 116 -11.07 19.85 -8.54
CA ASN A 116 -11.60 19.15 -7.36
C ASN A 116 -11.05 17.72 -7.26
N SER A 117 -10.35 17.25 -8.29
CA SER A 117 -9.83 15.88 -8.35
C SER A 117 -8.85 15.62 -7.21
N GLU A 118 -9.12 14.61 -6.39
CA GLU A 118 -8.30 14.21 -5.25
C GLU A 118 -7.19 13.27 -5.75
N ILE A 119 -6.12 13.90 -6.27
CA ILE A 119 -5.03 13.22 -6.96
C ILE A 119 -3.66 13.66 -6.41
N PHE A 120 -2.67 12.81 -6.64
CA PHE A 120 -1.26 13.16 -6.46
C PHE A 120 -0.40 12.51 -7.54
N LEU A 121 0.78 13.09 -7.76
CA LEU A 121 1.87 12.54 -8.56
C LEU A 121 2.99 12.12 -7.61
N ALA A 122 3.68 11.05 -7.96
CA ALA A 122 4.94 10.67 -7.34
C ALA A 122 6.07 10.91 -8.33
N GLN A 123 7.06 11.67 -7.92
CA GLN A 123 8.23 11.97 -8.72
C GLN A 123 9.48 11.52 -7.97
N GLU A 124 10.33 10.75 -8.63
CA GLU A 124 11.63 10.44 -8.10
C GLU A 124 12.50 11.70 -8.09
N VAL A 125 13.20 11.91 -6.99
CA VAL A 125 14.15 13.01 -6.81
C VAL A 125 15.53 12.45 -6.46
N GLN A 126 16.49 13.32 -6.17
CA GLN A 126 17.86 12.89 -5.85
C GLN A 126 17.88 11.84 -4.72
N ASP A 127 18.83 10.93 -4.75
CA ASP A 127 19.09 9.87 -3.77
C ASP A 127 17.95 8.85 -3.65
N GLU A 128 17.31 8.48 -4.77
CA GLU A 128 16.23 7.46 -4.84
C GLU A 128 15.03 7.77 -3.95
N LYS A 129 14.83 9.04 -3.61
CA LYS A 129 13.70 9.49 -2.81
C LYS A 129 12.53 9.88 -3.70
N TYR A 130 11.34 9.88 -3.14
CA TYR A 130 10.13 10.26 -3.85
C TYR A 130 9.53 11.54 -3.26
N GLU A 131 9.20 12.48 -4.14
CA GLU A 131 8.40 13.64 -3.81
C GLU A 131 6.95 13.41 -4.20
N ILE A 132 6.03 13.73 -3.30
CA ILE A 132 4.59 13.69 -3.56
C ILE A 132 4.14 15.09 -3.93
N LEU A 133 3.56 15.23 -5.13
CA LEU A 133 3.04 16.48 -5.65
C LEU A 133 1.51 16.43 -5.68
N PHE A 134 0.88 17.42 -5.07
CA PHE A 134 -0.58 17.54 -5.05
C PHE A 134 -1.05 18.62 -6.03
N GLY A 135 -2.37 18.66 -6.27
CA GLY A 135 -2.98 19.66 -7.13
C GLY A 135 -2.77 21.10 -6.67
N ASP A 136 -2.73 22.01 -7.63
CA ASP A 136 -2.54 23.46 -7.43
C ASP A 136 -3.87 24.24 -7.36
N GLY A 137 -5.00 23.56 -7.62
CA GLY A 137 -6.34 24.13 -7.69
C GLY A 137 -6.79 24.47 -9.11
N LEU A 138 -5.93 24.22 -10.12
CA LEU A 138 -6.28 24.18 -11.56
C LEU A 138 -6.30 22.72 -12.02
N PHE A 139 -5.22 21.99 -11.75
CA PHE A 139 -5.06 20.55 -11.97
C PHE A 139 -4.99 19.83 -10.64
N GLY A 140 -6.16 19.28 -10.23
CA GLY A 140 -6.30 18.62 -8.95
C GLY A 140 -6.54 19.58 -7.78
N ARG A 141 -7.05 19.01 -6.70
CA ARG A 141 -7.45 19.73 -5.51
C ARG A 141 -6.23 20.29 -4.77
N LYS A 142 -6.23 21.61 -4.55
CA LYS A 142 -5.23 22.27 -3.72
C LYS A 142 -5.42 21.90 -2.26
N LEU A 143 -4.33 21.63 -1.56
CA LEU A 143 -4.35 21.33 -0.14
C LEU A 143 -4.66 22.58 0.70
N GLU A 144 -5.44 22.39 1.76
CA GLU A 144 -5.75 23.44 2.72
C GLU A 144 -4.64 23.55 3.77
N ASN A 145 -4.40 24.78 4.25
CA ASN A 145 -3.45 24.99 5.33
C ASN A 145 -3.82 24.16 6.56
N ASN A 146 -2.82 23.62 7.26
CA ASN A 146 -2.98 22.72 8.39
C ASN A 146 -3.60 21.33 8.07
N SER A 147 -3.85 20.99 6.82
CA SER A 147 -4.17 19.60 6.46
C SER A 147 -3.05 18.66 6.88
N ILE A 148 -3.41 17.41 7.14
CA ILE A 148 -2.45 16.34 7.44
C ILE A 148 -2.40 15.37 6.26
N ILE A 149 -1.23 15.21 5.69
CA ILE A 149 -0.94 14.21 4.66
C ILE A 149 -0.35 12.99 5.35
N THR A 150 -0.90 11.81 5.08
CA THR A 150 -0.31 10.53 5.48
C THR A 150 0.04 9.75 4.22
N ALA A 151 1.33 9.63 3.93
CA ALA A 151 1.86 8.77 2.89
C ALA A 151 2.15 7.39 3.47
N LYS A 152 1.65 6.32 2.84
CA LYS A 152 1.95 4.92 3.18
C LYS A 152 2.62 4.27 1.98
N TYR A 153 3.64 3.46 2.23
CA TYR A 153 4.44 2.82 1.20
C TYR A 153 5.17 1.60 1.76
N ILE A 154 5.50 0.65 0.90
CA ILE A 154 6.32 -0.50 1.27
C ILE A 154 7.76 -0.21 0.88
N VAL A 155 8.67 -0.48 1.81
CA VAL A 155 10.12 -0.49 1.58
C VAL A 155 10.54 -1.94 1.39
N THR A 156 11.19 -2.23 0.29
CA THR A 156 11.55 -3.57 -0.18
C THR A 156 13.07 -3.80 -0.13
N ASP A 157 13.47 -5.05 -0.07
CA ASP A 157 14.87 -5.48 -0.20
C ASP A 157 15.24 -5.83 -1.66
N GLY A 158 14.42 -5.37 -2.63
CA GLY A 158 14.65 -5.54 -4.06
C GLY A 158 14.48 -6.98 -4.53
N GLU A 159 15.45 -7.48 -5.32
CA GLU A 159 15.38 -8.82 -5.91
C GLU A 159 15.64 -9.96 -4.92
N THR A 160 16.16 -9.66 -3.73
CA THR A 160 16.64 -10.68 -2.79
C THR A 160 15.51 -11.56 -2.23
N GLY A 161 14.26 -11.06 -2.19
CA GLY A 161 13.06 -11.81 -1.81
C GLY A 161 12.50 -12.74 -2.88
N ASN A 162 13.02 -12.68 -4.11
CA ASN A 162 12.57 -13.54 -5.21
C ASN A 162 12.81 -15.02 -4.90
N GLY A 163 11.84 -15.84 -5.29
CA GLY A 163 11.88 -17.29 -5.08
C GLY A 163 11.30 -17.76 -3.74
N ALA A 164 10.87 -16.85 -2.85
CA ALA A 164 10.16 -17.27 -1.65
C ALA A 164 8.89 -18.05 -2.02
N SER A 165 8.76 -19.25 -1.49
CA SER A 165 7.70 -20.20 -1.87
C SER A 165 6.91 -20.77 -0.71
N SER A 166 7.44 -20.67 0.51
CA SER A 166 6.81 -21.16 1.73
C SER A 166 6.47 -19.97 2.61
N PHE A 167 5.17 -19.75 2.83
CA PHE A 167 4.70 -18.60 3.58
C PHE A 167 4.02 -19.03 4.88
N SER A 168 4.32 -18.31 5.95
CA SER A 168 3.66 -18.43 7.25
C SER A 168 2.88 -17.16 7.53
N PHE A 169 1.59 -17.29 7.84
CA PHE A 169 0.71 -16.17 8.12
C PHE A 169 1.11 -15.45 9.42
N GLN A 170 1.18 -14.13 9.34
CA GLN A 170 1.49 -13.22 10.46
C GLN A 170 0.53 -12.01 10.49
N GLY A 171 -0.49 -12.02 9.62
CA GLY A 171 -1.42 -10.92 9.48
C GLY A 171 -2.37 -10.76 10.67
N GLN A 172 -3.08 -9.65 10.68
CA GLN A 172 -4.08 -9.32 11.68
C GLN A 172 -5.42 -9.06 11.03
N PHE A 173 -6.48 -9.52 11.67
CA PHE A 173 -7.85 -9.25 11.25
C PHE A 173 -8.55 -8.29 12.20
N THR A 174 -9.54 -7.57 11.66
CA THR A 174 -10.54 -6.85 12.43
C THR A 174 -11.94 -7.28 12.04
N ASN A 175 -12.84 -7.27 13.00
CA ASN A 175 -14.27 -7.46 12.80
C ASN A 175 -14.91 -6.26 12.11
N SER A 176 -16.18 -6.40 11.74
CA SER A 176 -16.99 -5.33 11.16
C SER A 176 -17.18 -4.10 12.05
N ASP A 177 -16.97 -4.23 13.36
CA ASP A 177 -16.97 -3.13 14.33
C ASP A 177 -15.58 -2.49 14.56
N GLY A 178 -14.54 -2.98 13.86
CA GLY A 178 -13.17 -2.51 13.98
C GLY A 178 -12.36 -3.15 15.13
N THR A 179 -12.97 -4.03 15.94
CA THR A 179 -12.23 -4.75 17.00
C THR A 179 -11.29 -5.79 16.40
N PHE A 180 -10.20 -6.09 17.11
CA PHE A 180 -9.28 -7.14 16.68
C PHE A 180 -9.96 -8.51 16.77
N PHE A 181 -9.77 -9.29 15.73
CA PHE A 181 -10.23 -10.67 15.64
C PHE A 181 -9.03 -11.62 15.66
N THR A 182 -9.06 -12.55 16.61
CA THR A 182 -8.11 -13.66 16.63
C THR A 182 -8.88 -14.91 16.23
N PRO A 183 -8.55 -15.55 15.09
CA PRO A 183 -9.21 -16.78 14.69
C PRO A 183 -9.06 -17.87 15.75
N SER A 184 -10.13 -18.63 16.01
CA SER A 184 -10.10 -19.79 16.90
C SER A 184 -9.45 -21.00 16.25
N ASP A 185 -9.41 -21.01 14.92
CA ASP A 185 -8.93 -22.11 14.10
C ASP A 185 -7.63 -21.73 13.38
N THR A 186 -6.95 -22.73 12.88
CA THR A 186 -5.70 -22.56 12.12
C THR A 186 -6.00 -21.84 10.80
N ILE A 187 -5.27 -20.78 10.52
CA ILE A 187 -5.28 -20.10 9.22
C ILE A 187 -4.41 -20.92 8.27
N SER A 188 -5.01 -21.37 7.17
CA SER A 188 -4.26 -21.99 6.07
C SER A 188 -3.88 -20.92 5.04
N VAL A 189 -2.63 -20.92 4.60
CA VAL A 189 -2.13 -20.13 3.48
C VAL A 189 -1.77 -21.09 2.35
N SER A 190 -2.32 -20.85 1.17
CA SER A 190 -1.95 -21.57 -0.04
C SER A 190 -1.20 -20.63 -0.96
N THR A 191 0.02 -21.00 -1.31
CA THR A 191 0.84 -20.26 -2.26
C THR A 191 0.37 -20.58 -3.68
N ILE A 192 -0.01 -19.57 -4.45
CA ILE A 192 -0.42 -19.72 -5.85
C ILE A 192 0.79 -19.55 -6.76
N THR A 193 1.62 -18.53 -6.48
CA THR A 193 2.88 -18.27 -7.19
C THR A 193 3.97 -17.97 -6.19
N ASN A 194 5.20 -18.33 -6.53
CA ASN A 194 6.36 -17.91 -5.75
C ASN A 194 6.57 -16.39 -5.89
N ALA A 195 7.28 -15.80 -4.94
CA ALA A 195 7.66 -14.40 -5.05
C ALA A 195 8.55 -14.20 -6.30
N SER A 196 8.21 -13.20 -7.10
CA SER A 196 8.89 -12.82 -8.34
C SER A 196 8.82 -11.30 -8.53
N ASP A 197 9.44 -10.84 -9.60
CA ASP A 197 9.38 -9.45 -10.07
C ASP A 197 10.02 -8.40 -9.13
N GLY A 198 10.69 -8.84 -8.07
CA GLY A 198 11.58 -7.98 -7.31
C GLY A 198 12.78 -7.61 -8.18
N SER A 199 13.13 -6.32 -8.24
CA SER A 199 14.27 -5.80 -9.00
C SER A 199 15.00 -4.75 -8.17
N GLU A 200 16.30 -4.63 -8.44
CA GLU A 200 17.06 -3.49 -7.96
C GLU A 200 16.61 -2.20 -8.66
N VAL A 201 16.88 -1.07 -8.02
CA VAL A 201 16.65 0.24 -8.65
C VAL A 201 17.50 0.34 -9.92
N GLU A 202 16.87 0.75 -11.01
CA GLU A 202 17.56 0.87 -12.30
C GLU A 202 18.58 2.01 -12.24
N ASP A 203 19.84 1.71 -12.56
CA ASP A 203 20.89 2.71 -12.54
C ASP A 203 20.75 3.73 -13.69
N VAL A 204 21.20 4.96 -13.46
CA VAL A 204 21.09 6.07 -14.42
C VAL A 204 21.77 5.76 -15.76
N SER A 205 22.81 4.93 -15.80
CA SER A 205 23.48 4.54 -17.06
C SER A 205 22.60 3.58 -17.87
N SER A 206 21.88 2.67 -17.22
CA SER A 206 20.88 1.80 -17.84
C SER A 206 19.75 2.61 -18.46
N ILE A 207 19.17 3.53 -17.68
CA ILE A 207 18.11 4.43 -18.16
C ILE A 207 18.56 5.21 -19.39
N LYS A 208 19.73 5.84 -19.35
CA LYS A 208 20.30 6.59 -20.49
C LYS A 208 20.54 5.73 -21.74
N TYR A 209 20.83 4.45 -21.55
CA TYR A 209 21.04 3.52 -22.66
C TYR A 209 19.72 3.06 -23.29
N PHE A 210 18.71 2.79 -22.50
CA PHE A 210 17.45 2.21 -22.98
C PHE A 210 16.41 3.27 -23.38
N ALA A 211 16.33 4.41 -22.69
CA ALA A 211 15.34 5.45 -22.96
C ALA A 211 15.25 5.90 -24.44
N PRO A 212 16.35 6.13 -25.18
CA PRO A 212 16.26 6.52 -26.58
C PRO A 212 15.70 5.42 -27.49
N ARG A 213 15.76 4.15 -27.09
CA ARG A 213 15.31 3.00 -27.89
C ARG A 213 13.82 2.70 -27.75
N LEU A 214 13.19 3.19 -26.68
CA LEU A 214 11.76 3.04 -26.49
C LEU A 214 10.92 4.00 -27.36
N TYR A 215 11.55 5.02 -27.95
CA TYR A 215 10.90 6.05 -28.75
C TYR A 215 11.33 6.03 -30.23
N SER A 216 12.01 4.97 -30.70
CA SER A 216 12.47 4.83 -32.09
C SER A 216 11.67 3.75 -32.84
#